data_aab0fcba892c5cc5afaa0812552c5ef1
#
_entry.id   aab0fcba892c5cc5afaa0812552c5ef1
#
_cell.length_a   1.000
_cell.length_b   1.000
_cell.length_c   1.000
_cell.angle_alpha   90.00
_cell.angle_beta   90.00
_cell.angle_gamma   90.00
#
_symmetry.space_group_name_H-M   'P 1'
#
loop_
_entity.id
_entity.type
_entity.pdbx_description
1 polymer ?
#
loop_
_entity_poly.entity_id
_entity_poly.type
_entity_poly.pdbx_seq_one_letter_code
_entity_poly.pdbx_strand_id
1 'polypeptide(L)' 'MIASLLGILVGFILLMLGLILGIHSEHTVVGILIMFAGLVSMLNFLPHYKDE' A
#
# COMPACT_ATOMS: atom_id res chain seq x y z
N MET A 1 -13.83 -5.76 10.60
CA MET A 1 -14.04 -6.11 9.23
C MET A 1 -13.97 -4.94 8.32
N ILE A 2 -14.82 -3.97 8.50
CA ILE A 2 -14.81 -2.83 7.62
C ILE A 2 -13.49 -2.07 7.72
N ALA A 3 -12.93 -2.03 8.92
CA ALA A 3 -11.66 -1.33 9.10
C ALA A 3 -10.54 -1.99 8.30
N SER A 4 -10.54 -3.32 8.26
CA SER A 4 -9.53 -4.03 7.49
C SER A 4 -9.70 -3.76 6.00
N LEU A 5 -10.94 -3.73 5.54
CA LEU A 5 -11.19 -3.46 4.14
C LEU A 5 -10.74 -2.06 3.78
N LEU A 6 -11.04 -1.10 4.64
CA LEU A 6 -10.64 0.28 4.39
C LEU A 6 -9.13 0.41 4.35
N GLY A 7 -8.44 -0.27 5.26
CA GLY A 7 -7.00 -0.23 5.29
C GLY A 7 -6.37 -0.80 4.03
N ILE A 8 -6.92 -1.92 3.56
CA ILE A 8 -6.41 -2.54 2.34
C ILE A 8 -6.67 -1.62 1.15
N LEU A 9 -7.84 -0.99 1.12
CA LEU A 9 -8.17 -0.11 0.03
C LEU A 9 -7.24 1.10 0.01
N VAL A 10 -6.99 1.68 1.16
CA VAL A 10 -6.09 2.82 1.26
C VAL A 10 -4.69 2.41 0.82
N GLY A 11 -4.24 1.23 1.25
CA GLY A 11 -2.94 0.75 0.84
C GLY A 11 -2.84 0.56 -0.66
N PHE A 12 -3.92 0.06 -1.26
CA PHE A 12 -3.94 -0.14 -2.70
C PHE A 12 -3.88 1.19 -3.44
N ILE A 13 -4.60 2.18 -2.94
CA ILE A 13 -4.58 3.51 -3.55
C ILE A 13 -3.18 4.11 -3.44
N LEU A 14 -2.56 3.96 -2.28
CA LEU A 14 -1.20 4.46 -2.10
C LEU A 14 -0.23 3.78 -3.04
N LEU A 15 -0.41 2.48 -3.22
CA LEU A 15 0.47 1.74 -4.10
C LEU A 15 0.33 2.23 -5.54
N MET A 16 -0.88 2.45 -5.98
CA MET A 16 -1.11 2.95 -7.33
C MET A 16 -0.55 4.35 -7.51
N LEU A 17 -0.74 5.19 -6.51
CA LEU A 17 -0.20 6.54 -6.56
C LEU A 17 1.32 6.51 -6.64
N GLY A 18 1.94 5.66 -5.85
CA GLY A 18 3.39 5.54 -5.89
C GLY A 18 3.89 5.07 -7.23
N LEU A 19 3.17 4.14 -7.82
CA LEU A 19 3.56 3.62 -9.12
C LEU A 19 3.48 4.72 -10.18
N ILE A 20 2.38 5.46 -10.19
CA ILE A 20 2.21 6.52 -11.17
C ILE A 20 3.27 7.60 -10.98
N LEU A 21 3.52 7.97 -9.74
CA LEU A 21 4.53 8.99 -9.47
C LEU A 21 5.92 8.51 -9.86
N GLY A 22 6.21 7.25 -9.61
CA GLY A 22 7.51 6.71 -9.94
C GLY A 22 7.75 6.66 -11.44
N ILE A 23 6.70 6.44 -12.22
CA ILE A 23 6.84 6.36 -13.66
C ILE A 23 6.82 7.73 -14.30
N HIS A 24 5.86 8.57 -13.86
CA HIS A 24 5.68 9.87 -14.49
C HIS A 24 6.66 10.93 -14.00
N SER A 25 7.14 10.82 -12.80
CA SER A 25 7.99 11.84 -12.23
C SER A 25 9.43 11.36 -12.18
N GLU A 26 10.35 12.27 -12.09
CA GLU A 26 11.74 11.89 -11.95
C GLU A 26 12.07 11.44 -10.54
N HIS A 27 11.12 11.53 -9.63
CA HIS A 27 11.38 11.15 -8.26
C HIS A 27 11.04 9.68 -8.06
N THR A 28 11.82 8.83 -8.64
CA THR A 28 11.58 7.39 -8.54
C THR A 28 11.68 6.92 -7.10
N VAL A 29 12.59 7.50 -6.34
CA VAL A 29 12.77 7.09 -4.95
C VAL A 29 11.51 7.37 -4.15
N VAL A 30 10.89 8.53 -4.38
CA VAL A 30 9.67 8.89 -3.67
C VAL A 30 8.56 7.90 -4.03
N GLY A 31 8.46 7.54 -5.29
CA GLY A 31 7.45 6.57 -5.71
C GLY A 31 7.64 5.23 -5.04
N ILE A 32 8.88 4.78 -4.95
CA ILE A 32 9.18 3.51 -4.31
C ILE A 32 8.83 3.56 -2.82
N LEU A 33 9.14 4.68 -2.18
CA LEU A 33 8.82 4.82 -0.76
C LEU A 33 7.31 4.78 -0.53
N ILE A 34 6.55 5.43 -1.38
CA ILE A 34 5.11 5.43 -1.26
C ILE A 34 4.56 4.03 -1.50
N MET A 35 5.11 3.32 -2.47
CA MET A 35 4.69 1.95 -2.74
C MET A 35 4.97 1.06 -1.54
N PHE A 36 6.13 1.24 -0.92
CA PHE A 36 6.48 0.48 0.26
C PHE A 36 5.50 0.76 1.39
N ALA A 37 5.18 2.04 1.59
CA ALA A 37 4.23 2.41 2.64
C ALA A 37 2.88 1.76 2.39
N GLY A 38 2.43 1.77 1.16
CA GLY A 38 1.16 1.15 0.82
C GLY A 38 1.17 -0.35 1.08
N LEU A 39 2.27 -1.00 0.72
CA LEU A 39 2.39 -2.43 0.92
C LEU A 39 2.38 -2.78 2.40
N VAL A 40 3.14 -2.04 3.20
CA VAL A 40 3.19 -2.28 4.63
C VAL A 40 1.82 -2.03 5.25
N SER A 41 1.13 -1.00 4.79
CA SER A 41 -0.20 -0.71 5.30
C SER A 41 -1.15 -1.86 4.99
N MET A 42 -1.07 -2.40 3.79
CA MET A 42 -1.92 -3.52 3.42
C MET A 42 -1.63 -4.72 4.31
N LEU A 43 -0.36 -5.02 4.52
CA LEU A 43 0.01 -6.16 5.33
C LEU A 43 -0.45 -6.00 6.76
N ASN A 44 -0.41 -4.77 7.28
CA ASN A 44 -0.82 -4.53 8.66
C ASN A 44 -2.31 -4.70 8.84
N PHE A 45 -3.08 -4.45 7.79
CA PHE A 45 -4.52 -4.53 7.90
C PHE A 45 -5.07 -5.87 7.41
N LEU A 46 -4.20 -6.78 7.01
CA LEU A 46 -4.65 -8.08 6.59
C LEU A 46 -5.14 -8.88 7.80
N PRO A 47 -6.22 -9.64 7.64
CA PRO A 47 -6.68 -10.46 8.75
C PRO A 47 -5.66 -11.54 9.06
N HIS A 48 -5.43 -11.74 10.37
CA HIS A 48 -4.48 -12.71 10.77
C HIS A 48 -5.12 -14.06 10.77
N TYR A 49 -4.83 -14.85 9.81
CA TYR A 49 -5.33 -16.16 9.77
C TYR A 49 -4.42 -17.05 10.52
N LYS A 50 -4.75 -17.40 11.69
CA LYS A 50 -3.95 -18.20 12.44
C LYS A 50 -4.23 -19.54 12.14
N ASP A 51 -3.66 -20.19 11.37
CA ASP A 51 -3.93 -21.44 11.15
C ASP A 51 -3.09 -22.31 11.83
N GLU A 52 -2.77 -22.38 12.76
CA GLU A 52 -2.02 -23.26 13.36
C GLU A 52 -2.65 -24.16 14.05
#